data_b036224a3c8ada99bb2be3f5a6fec60c
#
_entry.id   b036224a3c8ada99bb2be3f5a6fec60c
#
_cell.length_a   1.000
_cell.length_b   1.000
_cell.length_c   1.000
_cell.angle_alpha   90.00
_cell.angle_beta   90.00
_cell.angle_gamma   90.00
#
_symmetry.space_group_name_H-M   'P 1'
#
loop_
_entity.id
_entity.type
_entity.pdbx_description
1 polymer ?
#
loop_
_entity_poly.entity_id
_entity_poly.type
_entity_poly.pdbx_seq_one_letter_code
_entity_poly.pdbx_strand_id
1 'polypeptide(L)'
;ARIMDSLKPGIHKPLTSSAMSEIMALLHQRTGNDFSHYKRSTLDRRIERRMLQHQIDKIDDYVNFLTINPQELDLLFKEILINVTHFFRDPEMWQYLETKIIPSLLAANPGGKTLRIWVPACSTGEEAYGFAILLQEVLEQSELQDQYSVKIFATDLAQDAIIKARQAFYPANITQHISTESSFAVRKLFL
;
A
#
# COMPACT_ATOMS: atom_id res chain seq x y z
N ALA A 1 20.06 7.17 -22.94
CA ALA A 1 20.95 6.61 -21.92
C ALA A 1 21.97 7.65 -21.42
N ARG A 2 21.54 8.79 -20.83
CA ARG A 2 22.47 9.80 -20.22
C ARG A 2 21.75 10.88 -19.41
N ILE A 3 20.73 10.53 -18.59
CA ILE A 3 20.08 11.51 -17.68
C ILE A 3 19.96 10.99 -16.24
N MET A 4 20.47 9.81 -15.93
CA MET A 4 20.31 9.23 -14.57
C MET A 4 21.51 9.40 -13.62
N ASP A 5 22.55 10.17 -13.99
CA ASP A 5 23.81 10.18 -13.24
C ASP A 5 24.12 11.50 -12.49
N SER A 6 23.11 12.35 -12.25
CA SER A 6 23.33 13.65 -11.60
C SER A 6 22.54 13.89 -10.30
N LEU A 7 21.96 12.88 -9.68
CA LEU A 7 21.42 13.01 -8.34
C LEU A 7 22.51 12.65 -7.31
N LYS A 8 23.43 13.60 -7.06
CA LYS A 8 24.22 13.57 -5.82
C LYS A 8 23.23 13.54 -4.65
N PRO A 9 23.45 12.72 -3.60
CA PRO A 9 22.70 12.82 -2.38
C PRO A 9 23.02 14.17 -1.74
N GLY A 10 22.22 15.19 -2.04
CA GLY A 10 22.26 16.46 -1.36
C GLY A 10 21.93 16.21 0.12
N ILE A 11 22.70 16.81 1.02
CA ILE A 11 22.41 16.85 2.45
C ILE A 11 21.04 17.55 2.56
N HIS A 12 19.97 16.75 2.69
CA HIS A 12 18.62 17.27 2.84
C HIS A 12 18.52 18.03 4.14
N LYS A 13 18.52 19.36 4.05
CA LYS A 13 18.21 20.21 5.19
C LYS A 13 16.72 20.01 5.48
N PRO A 14 16.34 19.51 6.68
CA PRO A 14 14.93 19.28 6.96
C PRO A 14 14.13 20.56 6.74
N LEU A 15 12.98 20.43 6.09
CA LEU A 15 12.06 21.53 5.83
C LEU A 15 11.66 22.19 7.15
N THR A 16 11.46 23.50 7.16
CA THR A 16 11.12 24.24 8.38
C THR A 16 9.83 23.67 9.00
N SER A 17 9.78 23.63 10.33
CA SER A 17 8.63 23.09 11.07
C SER A 17 7.35 23.87 10.76
N SER A 18 7.45 25.19 10.55
CA SER A 18 6.32 26.06 10.23
C SER A 18 5.71 25.72 8.87
N ALA A 19 6.50 25.74 7.80
CA ALA A 19 6.03 25.45 6.45
C ALA A 19 5.42 24.05 6.34
N MET A 20 6.01 23.05 7.01
CA MET A 20 5.43 21.71 7.05
C MET A 20 4.04 21.72 7.70
N SER A 21 3.88 22.43 8.83
CA SER A 21 2.57 22.52 9.50
C SER A 21 1.53 23.17 8.62
N GLU A 22 1.90 24.19 7.85
CA GLU A 22 1.00 24.84 6.88
C GLU A 22 0.61 23.89 5.74
N ILE A 23 1.57 23.15 5.17
CA ILE A 23 1.28 22.15 4.12
C ILE A 23 0.33 21.08 4.67
N MET A 24 0.57 20.58 5.89
CA MET A 24 -0.33 19.59 6.51
C MET A 24 -1.74 20.15 6.74
N ALA A 25 -1.84 21.40 7.17
CA ALA A 25 -3.13 22.07 7.34
C ALA A 25 -3.89 22.22 6.02
N LEU A 26 -3.20 22.63 4.94
CA LEU A 26 -3.79 22.71 3.59
C LEU A 26 -4.26 21.35 3.09
N LEU A 27 -3.45 20.31 3.27
CA LEU A 27 -3.81 18.93 2.91
C LEU A 27 -5.02 18.44 3.70
N HIS A 28 -5.03 18.69 5.02
CA HIS A 28 -6.16 18.30 5.88
C HIS A 28 -7.45 19.02 5.44
N GLN A 29 -7.38 20.32 5.22
CA GLN A 29 -8.53 21.10 4.74
C GLN A 29 -9.04 20.58 3.39
N ARG A 30 -8.15 20.21 2.49
CA ARG A 30 -8.50 19.74 1.13
C ARG A 30 -9.06 18.33 1.10
N THR A 31 -8.47 17.41 1.89
CA THR A 31 -8.70 15.97 1.77
C THR A 31 -9.47 15.35 2.95
N GLY A 32 -9.56 16.07 4.07
CA GLY A 32 -10.08 15.54 5.34
C GLY A 32 -9.15 14.57 6.06
N ASN A 33 -7.95 14.30 5.50
CA ASN A 33 -7.01 13.33 6.07
C ASN A 33 -5.94 14.01 6.92
N ASP A 34 -5.64 13.42 8.08
CA ASP A 34 -4.60 13.88 9.00
C ASP A 34 -3.29 13.13 8.77
N PHE A 35 -2.24 13.87 8.41
CA PHE A 35 -0.88 13.36 8.20
C PHE A 35 0.08 13.66 9.35
N SER A 36 -0.41 14.15 10.49
CA SER A 36 0.43 14.52 11.65
C SER A 36 1.27 13.36 12.19
N HIS A 37 0.78 12.14 12.04
CA HIS A 37 1.45 10.90 12.47
C HIS A 37 2.31 10.25 11.37
N TYR A 38 2.38 10.85 10.19
CA TYR A 38 3.25 10.32 9.13
C TYR A 38 4.73 10.56 9.47
N LYS A 39 5.57 9.61 9.03
CA LYS A 39 7.01 9.74 9.20
C LYS A 39 7.52 10.99 8.49
N ARG A 40 8.07 11.94 9.25
CA ARG A 40 8.53 13.23 8.76
C ARG A 40 9.43 13.13 7.53
N SER A 41 10.43 12.26 7.55
CA SER A 41 11.35 12.06 6.43
C SER A 41 10.65 11.55 5.15
N THR A 42 9.51 10.90 5.26
CA THR A 42 8.70 10.51 4.10
C THR A 42 8.02 11.72 3.49
N LEU A 43 7.40 12.58 4.33
CA LEU A 43 6.76 13.82 3.89
C LEU A 43 7.78 14.75 3.24
N ASP A 44 8.92 14.99 3.90
CA ASP A 44 9.99 15.87 3.38
C ASP A 44 10.38 15.45 1.96
N ARG A 45 10.70 14.18 1.75
CA ARG A 45 11.12 13.64 0.45
C ARG A 45 10.03 13.79 -0.64
N ARG A 46 8.75 13.64 -0.28
CA ARG A 46 7.64 13.76 -1.23
C ARG A 46 7.38 15.22 -1.61
N ILE A 47 7.42 16.11 -0.63
CA ILE A 47 7.29 17.54 -0.85
C ILE A 47 8.45 18.05 -1.72
N GLU A 48 9.69 17.71 -1.37
CA GLU A 48 10.87 18.09 -2.17
C GLU A 48 10.76 17.60 -3.63
N ARG A 49 10.28 16.38 -3.84
CA ARG A 49 10.07 15.86 -5.19
C ARG A 49 9.07 16.72 -5.98
N ARG A 50 7.98 17.16 -5.36
CA ARG A 50 7.00 18.06 -6.00
C ARG A 50 7.59 19.44 -6.26
N MET A 51 8.31 19.99 -5.29
CA MET A 51 9.03 21.26 -5.46
C MET A 51 9.97 21.23 -6.66
N LEU A 52 10.76 20.16 -6.80
CA LEU A 52 11.68 19.97 -7.93
C LEU A 52 10.93 19.93 -9.27
N GLN A 53 9.78 19.26 -9.33
CA GLN A 53 8.96 19.20 -10.55
C GLN A 53 8.47 20.59 -10.99
N HIS A 54 8.22 21.49 -10.04
CA HIS A 54 7.80 22.87 -10.28
C HIS A 54 8.96 23.86 -10.32
N GLN A 55 10.23 23.41 -10.18
CA GLN A 55 11.43 24.25 -10.12
C GLN A 55 11.34 25.31 -9.00
N ILE A 56 10.75 24.92 -7.87
CA ILE A 56 10.62 25.77 -6.67
C ILE A 56 11.70 25.35 -5.66
N ASP A 57 12.60 26.27 -5.33
CA ASP A 57 13.72 25.99 -4.43
C ASP A 57 13.40 26.25 -2.95
N LYS A 58 12.46 27.16 -2.66
CA LYS A 58 12.13 27.54 -1.28
C LYS A 58 10.78 26.96 -0.87
N ILE A 59 10.74 26.39 0.32
CA ILE A 59 9.52 25.79 0.86
C ILE A 59 8.37 26.80 1.03
N ASP A 60 8.69 28.03 1.41
CA ASP A 60 7.69 29.08 1.61
C ASP A 60 7.02 29.48 0.26
N ASP A 61 7.80 29.48 -0.83
CA ASP A 61 7.26 29.71 -2.18
C ASP A 61 6.35 28.54 -2.60
N TYR A 62 6.67 27.31 -2.17
CA TYR A 62 5.83 26.14 -2.44
C TYR A 62 4.53 26.18 -1.63
N VAL A 63 4.56 26.62 -0.37
CA VAL A 63 3.35 26.85 0.44
C VAL A 63 2.41 27.86 -0.27
N ASN A 64 2.97 28.98 -0.73
CA ASN A 64 2.21 29.96 -1.50
C ASN A 64 1.64 29.36 -2.79
N PHE A 65 2.44 28.54 -3.50
CA PHE A 65 2.02 27.85 -4.71
C PHE A 65 0.85 26.89 -4.45
N LEU A 66 0.91 26.11 -3.36
CA LEU A 66 -0.17 25.21 -2.94
C LEU A 66 -1.48 25.96 -2.63
N THR A 67 -1.36 27.13 -2.00
CA THR A 67 -2.51 27.95 -1.62
C THR A 67 -3.31 28.44 -2.83
N ILE A 68 -2.62 28.81 -3.90
CA ILE A 68 -3.26 29.32 -5.13
C ILE A 68 -3.55 28.25 -6.17
N ASN A 69 -3.03 27.03 -5.99
CA ASN A 69 -3.19 25.90 -6.92
C ASN A 69 -3.77 24.66 -6.21
N PRO A 70 -5.07 24.58 -5.96
CA PRO A 70 -5.69 23.44 -5.26
C PRO A 70 -5.45 22.08 -5.95
N GLN A 71 -5.24 22.07 -7.27
CA GLN A 71 -4.92 20.85 -8.01
C GLN A 71 -3.56 20.26 -7.60
N GLU A 72 -2.61 21.12 -7.22
CA GLU A 72 -1.31 20.66 -6.74
C GLU A 72 -1.43 19.98 -5.37
N LEU A 73 -2.36 20.39 -4.51
CA LEU A 73 -2.66 19.67 -3.27
C LEU A 73 -3.17 18.26 -3.54
N ASP A 74 -3.99 18.06 -4.57
CA ASP A 74 -4.46 16.72 -4.97
C ASP A 74 -3.31 15.85 -5.49
N LEU A 75 -2.36 16.44 -6.20
CA LEU A 75 -1.17 15.74 -6.69
C LEU A 75 -0.19 15.42 -5.57
N LEU A 76 0.04 16.36 -4.65
CA LEU A 76 0.85 16.14 -3.46
C LEU A 76 0.24 15.04 -2.57
N PHE A 77 -1.06 15.04 -2.38
CA PHE A 77 -1.78 13.99 -1.66
C PHE A 77 -1.50 12.61 -2.28
N LYS A 78 -1.66 12.48 -3.60
CA LYS A 78 -1.37 11.24 -4.32
C LYS A 78 0.12 10.83 -4.20
N GLU A 79 1.03 11.81 -4.20
CA GLU A 79 2.46 11.56 -4.05
C GLU A 79 2.83 11.07 -2.63
N ILE A 80 2.13 11.56 -1.58
CA ILE A 80 2.31 11.13 -0.19
C ILE A 80 1.82 9.68 0.00
N LEU A 81 0.73 9.30 -0.65
CA LEU A 81 0.17 7.96 -0.60
C LEU A 81 1.03 7.01 -1.44
N ILE A 82 2.02 6.40 -0.80
CA ILE A 82 2.95 5.48 -1.47
C ILE A 82 2.25 4.15 -1.75
N ASN A 83 1.97 3.87 -3.02
CA ASN A 83 1.37 2.62 -3.48
C ASN A 83 2.45 1.65 -4.02
N VAL A 84 3.46 1.31 -3.20
CA VAL A 84 4.46 0.31 -3.56
C VAL A 84 4.19 -0.97 -2.78
N THR A 85 3.68 -1.96 -3.48
CA THR A 85 3.36 -3.27 -2.92
C THR A 85 3.68 -4.37 -3.94
N HIS A 86 3.82 -5.59 -3.49
CA HIS A 86 3.94 -6.79 -4.32
C HIS A 86 3.40 -8.00 -3.55
N PHE A 87 3.07 -9.05 -4.27
CA PHE A 87 2.60 -10.30 -3.68
C PHE A 87 3.66 -10.91 -2.77
N PHE A 88 3.22 -11.44 -1.63
CA PHE A 88 4.03 -12.14 -0.64
C PHE A 88 5.28 -11.35 -0.21
N ARG A 89 5.13 -10.03 -0.08
CA ARG A 89 6.16 -9.16 0.48
C ARG A 89 6.51 -9.65 1.88
N ASP A 90 7.82 -9.65 2.22
CA ASP A 90 8.34 -10.18 3.48
C ASP A 90 8.00 -11.69 3.66
N PRO A 91 8.64 -12.60 2.89
CA PRO A 91 8.29 -14.02 2.81
C PRO A 91 8.25 -14.75 4.16
N GLU A 92 9.11 -14.37 5.10
CA GLU A 92 9.15 -14.95 6.45
C GLU A 92 7.83 -14.70 7.21
N MET A 93 7.20 -13.54 7.01
CA MET A 93 5.90 -13.21 7.59
C MET A 93 4.80 -14.13 7.03
N TRP A 94 4.79 -14.35 5.71
CA TRP A 94 3.83 -15.23 5.07
C TRP A 94 3.99 -16.68 5.51
N GLN A 95 5.23 -17.16 5.61
CA GLN A 95 5.53 -18.49 6.15
C GLN A 95 5.06 -18.63 7.61
N TYR A 96 5.24 -17.60 8.43
CA TYR A 96 4.76 -17.61 9.81
C TYR A 96 3.23 -17.62 9.89
N LEU A 97 2.54 -16.87 9.03
CA LEU A 97 1.08 -16.90 8.90
C LEU A 97 0.59 -18.31 8.53
N GLU A 98 1.21 -18.93 7.52
CA GLU A 98 0.87 -20.26 7.03
C GLU A 98 1.05 -21.34 8.11
N THR A 99 2.23 -21.37 8.74
CA THR A 99 2.62 -22.48 9.61
C THR A 99 2.19 -22.34 11.06
N LYS A 100 1.84 -21.13 11.52
CA LYS A 100 1.54 -20.86 12.92
C LYS A 100 0.19 -20.18 13.12
N ILE A 101 -0.03 -19.04 12.49
CA ILE A 101 -1.18 -18.19 12.80
C ILE A 101 -2.48 -18.80 12.28
N ILE A 102 -2.54 -19.15 10.99
CA ILE A 102 -3.77 -19.69 10.40
C ILE A 102 -4.16 -21.01 11.05
N PRO A 103 -3.26 -22.01 11.24
CA PRO A 103 -3.60 -23.24 11.93
C PRO A 103 -4.12 -23.00 13.37
N SER A 104 -3.50 -22.06 14.11
CA SER A 104 -3.95 -21.71 15.46
C SER A 104 -5.35 -21.08 15.45
N LEU A 105 -5.65 -20.22 14.47
CA LEU A 105 -6.97 -19.61 14.30
C LEU A 105 -8.04 -20.65 13.97
N LEU A 106 -7.74 -21.62 13.10
CA LEU A 106 -8.64 -22.72 12.75
C LEU A 106 -8.92 -23.60 13.97
N ALA A 107 -7.87 -23.97 14.72
CA ALA A 107 -8.01 -24.76 15.94
C ALA A 107 -8.85 -24.06 17.04
N ALA A 108 -8.71 -22.74 17.17
CA ALA A 108 -9.48 -21.95 18.12
C ALA A 108 -10.95 -21.73 17.70
N ASN A 109 -11.30 -22.01 16.44
CA ASN A 109 -12.63 -21.79 15.88
C ASN A 109 -13.16 -23.05 15.16
N PRO A 110 -13.28 -24.17 15.85
CA PRO A 110 -13.73 -25.41 15.22
C PRO A 110 -15.16 -25.29 14.69
N GLY A 111 -15.40 -25.88 13.51
CA GLY A 111 -16.75 -26.13 13.01
C GLY A 111 -17.45 -24.95 12.32
N GLY A 112 -16.98 -24.53 11.14
CA GLY A 112 -17.87 -23.84 10.18
C GLY A 112 -18.12 -22.36 10.43
N LYS A 113 -17.17 -21.63 11.00
CA LYS A 113 -17.28 -20.17 11.20
C LYS A 113 -16.76 -19.38 10.01
N THR A 114 -17.31 -18.18 9.80
CA THR A 114 -16.75 -17.24 8.82
C THR A 114 -15.48 -16.61 9.38
N LEU A 115 -14.36 -16.85 8.72
CA LEU A 115 -13.11 -16.14 8.95
C LEU A 115 -13.21 -14.74 8.35
N ARG A 116 -12.96 -13.73 9.17
CA ARG A 116 -13.01 -12.32 8.73
C ARG A 116 -11.62 -11.71 8.86
N ILE A 117 -11.10 -11.21 7.77
CA ILE A 117 -9.77 -10.60 7.70
C ILE A 117 -9.94 -9.17 7.23
N TRP A 118 -9.24 -8.26 7.88
CA TRP A 118 -9.16 -6.87 7.46
C TRP A 118 -7.73 -6.54 7.07
N VAL A 119 -7.55 -6.08 5.83
CA VAL A 119 -6.28 -5.63 5.27
C VAL A 119 -6.35 -4.12 5.10
N PRO A 120 -5.89 -3.33 6.07
CA PRO A 120 -5.79 -1.89 5.96
C PRO A 120 -4.61 -1.51 5.06
N ALA A 121 -4.72 -0.36 4.34
CA ALA A 121 -3.70 0.13 3.41
C ALA A 121 -3.33 -0.91 2.34
N CYS A 122 -4.33 -1.57 1.78
CA CYS A 122 -4.14 -2.68 0.83
C CYS A 122 -3.54 -2.29 -0.51
N SER A 123 -3.36 -0.99 -0.79
CA SER A 123 -2.82 -0.47 -2.05
C SER A 123 -3.56 -1.06 -3.26
N THR A 124 -2.85 -1.63 -4.20
CA THR A 124 -3.40 -2.27 -5.40
C THR A 124 -3.89 -3.71 -5.18
N GLY A 125 -3.95 -4.17 -3.94
CA GLY A 125 -4.66 -5.37 -3.53
C GLY A 125 -3.81 -6.62 -3.35
N GLU A 126 -2.52 -6.59 -3.66
CA GLU A 126 -1.64 -7.75 -3.66
C GLU A 126 -1.63 -8.48 -2.31
N GLU A 127 -1.67 -7.75 -1.19
CA GLU A 127 -1.72 -8.35 0.15
C GLU A 127 -3.08 -9.03 0.40
N ALA A 128 -4.17 -8.40 0.01
CA ALA A 128 -5.51 -8.98 0.19
C ALA A 128 -5.70 -10.26 -0.63
N TYR A 129 -5.22 -10.26 -1.88
CA TYR A 129 -5.24 -11.47 -2.71
C TYR A 129 -4.23 -12.51 -2.24
N GLY A 130 -3.07 -12.09 -1.71
CA GLY A 130 -2.11 -12.98 -1.05
C GLY A 130 -2.75 -13.74 0.11
N PHE A 131 -3.53 -13.07 0.96
CA PHE A 131 -4.32 -13.73 2.02
C PHE A 131 -5.36 -14.70 1.46
N ALA A 132 -6.04 -14.34 0.37
CA ALA A 132 -7.03 -15.23 -0.25
C ALA A 132 -6.38 -16.53 -0.74
N ILE A 133 -5.22 -16.42 -1.41
CA ILE A 133 -4.43 -17.56 -1.90
C ILE A 133 -3.98 -18.43 -0.74
N LEU A 134 -3.31 -17.83 0.25
CA LEU A 134 -2.77 -18.55 1.40
C LEU A 134 -3.85 -19.31 2.18
N LEU A 135 -4.98 -18.66 2.44
CA LEU A 135 -6.09 -19.31 3.16
C LEU A 135 -6.70 -20.45 2.35
N GLN A 136 -6.86 -20.28 1.04
CA GLN A 136 -7.36 -21.35 0.19
C GLN A 136 -6.41 -22.55 0.24
N GLU A 137 -5.10 -22.35 0.12
CA GLU A 137 -4.08 -23.41 0.19
C GLU A 137 -4.11 -24.13 1.53
N VAL A 138 -4.12 -23.40 2.64
CA VAL A 138 -4.13 -24.00 3.99
C VAL A 138 -5.42 -24.79 4.24
N LEU A 139 -6.57 -24.27 3.83
CA LEU A 139 -7.85 -24.95 3.99
C LEU A 139 -7.94 -26.21 3.12
N GLU A 140 -7.46 -26.17 1.86
CA GLU A 140 -7.40 -27.32 0.97
C GLU A 140 -6.46 -28.42 1.53
N GLN A 141 -5.26 -28.05 1.98
CA GLN A 141 -4.30 -28.99 2.60
C GLN A 141 -4.83 -29.64 3.89
N SER A 142 -5.68 -28.91 4.63
CA SER A 142 -6.28 -29.40 5.87
C SER A 142 -7.63 -30.12 5.64
N GLU A 143 -8.09 -30.25 4.40
CA GLU A 143 -9.41 -30.79 4.05
C GLU A 143 -10.59 -30.05 4.74
N LEU A 144 -10.42 -28.73 5.00
CA LEU A 144 -11.39 -27.90 5.72
C LEU A 144 -12.10 -26.86 4.85
N GLN A 145 -11.88 -26.86 3.52
CA GLN A 145 -12.39 -25.87 2.57
C GLN A 145 -13.92 -25.72 2.62
N ASP A 146 -14.64 -26.82 2.86
CA ASP A 146 -16.11 -26.83 2.94
C ASP A 146 -16.66 -26.44 4.31
N GLN A 147 -15.78 -26.33 5.32
CA GLN A 147 -16.17 -26.01 6.71
C GLN A 147 -16.05 -24.54 7.05
N TYR A 148 -15.28 -23.77 6.27
CA TYR A 148 -15.02 -22.35 6.53
C TYR A 148 -15.42 -21.49 5.36
N SER A 149 -16.06 -20.37 5.65
CA SER A 149 -16.19 -19.28 4.68
C SER A 149 -15.19 -18.16 5.02
N VAL A 150 -14.59 -17.54 4.00
CA VAL A 150 -13.61 -16.48 4.18
C VAL A 150 -14.16 -15.17 3.64
N LYS A 151 -14.05 -14.10 4.43
CA LYS A 151 -14.39 -12.73 4.02
C LYS A 151 -13.21 -11.82 4.26
N ILE A 152 -12.67 -11.24 3.20
CA ILE A 152 -11.54 -10.31 3.27
C ILE A 152 -12.06 -8.90 2.99
N PHE A 153 -11.78 -7.98 3.90
CA PHE A 153 -12.08 -6.56 3.78
C PHE A 153 -10.77 -5.84 3.52
N ALA A 154 -10.62 -5.26 2.33
CA ALA A 154 -9.43 -4.53 1.95
C ALA A 154 -9.77 -3.04 1.80
N THR A 155 -9.01 -2.17 2.46
CA THR A 155 -9.24 -0.72 2.46
C THR A 155 -7.95 0.05 2.20
N ASP A 156 -8.06 1.15 1.49
CA ASP A 156 -6.95 2.08 1.24
C ASP A 156 -7.48 3.51 1.09
N LEU A 157 -6.66 4.51 1.39
CA LEU A 157 -6.99 5.91 1.18
C LEU A 157 -6.86 6.31 -0.31
N ALA A 158 -6.02 5.60 -1.07
CA ALA A 158 -5.79 5.86 -2.48
C ALA A 158 -6.90 5.23 -3.33
N GLN A 159 -7.88 6.04 -3.73
CA GLN A 159 -9.01 5.57 -4.55
C GLN A 159 -8.55 4.91 -5.85
N ASP A 160 -7.53 5.46 -6.51
CA ASP A 160 -6.97 4.91 -7.76
C ASP A 160 -6.38 3.50 -7.52
N ALA A 161 -5.81 3.24 -6.33
CA ALA A 161 -5.31 1.93 -5.94
C ALA A 161 -6.45 0.92 -5.73
N ILE A 162 -7.51 1.33 -5.04
CA ILE A 162 -8.72 0.50 -4.84
C ILE A 162 -9.38 0.14 -6.18
N ILE A 163 -9.42 1.07 -7.14
CA ILE A 163 -9.95 0.77 -8.48
C ILE A 163 -9.14 -0.34 -9.14
N LYS A 164 -7.79 -0.26 -9.08
CA LYS A 164 -6.91 -1.32 -9.60
C LYS A 164 -7.07 -2.63 -8.85
N ALA A 165 -7.15 -2.60 -7.52
CA ALA A 165 -7.40 -3.78 -6.71
C ALA A 165 -8.68 -4.50 -7.11
N ARG A 166 -9.76 -3.74 -7.37
CA ARG A 166 -11.06 -4.31 -7.82
C ARG A 166 -11.01 -4.91 -9.22
N GLN A 167 -10.16 -4.38 -10.10
CA GLN A 167 -9.95 -4.94 -11.43
C GLN A 167 -9.27 -6.30 -11.40
N ALA A 168 -8.52 -6.57 -10.32
CA ALA A 168 -7.79 -7.82 -10.11
C ALA A 168 -6.88 -8.20 -11.30
N PHE A 169 -6.41 -7.22 -12.06
CA PHE A 169 -5.55 -7.44 -13.21
C PHE A 169 -4.09 -7.17 -12.85
N TYR A 170 -3.29 -8.23 -12.85
CA TYR A 170 -1.87 -8.17 -12.54
C TYR A 170 -1.04 -8.73 -13.70
N PRO A 171 0.11 -8.09 -14.03
CA PRO A 171 0.95 -8.55 -15.13
C PRO A 171 1.61 -9.91 -14.80
N ALA A 172 1.91 -10.70 -15.82
CA ALA A 172 2.39 -12.08 -15.68
C ALA A 172 3.72 -12.25 -14.90
N ASN A 173 4.51 -11.18 -14.75
CA ASN A 173 5.74 -11.21 -13.94
C ASN A 173 5.50 -11.37 -12.43
N ILE A 174 4.25 -11.31 -11.98
CA ILE A 174 3.82 -11.62 -10.61
C ILE A 174 4.28 -13.01 -10.17
N THR A 175 4.35 -13.98 -11.10
CA THR A 175 4.77 -15.35 -10.82
C THR A 175 6.21 -15.48 -10.33
N GLN A 176 7.05 -14.45 -10.49
CA GLN A 176 8.41 -14.43 -9.94
C GLN A 176 8.44 -14.36 -8.41
N HIS A 177 7.35 -13.94 -7.79
CA HIS A 177 7.20 -13.79 -6.33
C HIS A 177 6.28 -14.86 -5.72
N ILE A 178 5.80 -15.79 -6.52
CA ILE A 178 4.83 -16.81 -6.12
C ILE A 178 5.47 -18.17 -6.39
N SER A 179 5.39 -19.10 -5.42
CA SER A 179 5.86 -20.47 -5.62
C SER A 179 5.07 -21.13 -6.77
N THR A 180 5.64 -22.18 -7.37
CA THR A 180 4.99 -22.88 -8.49
C THR A 180 3.63 -23.46 -8.08
N GLU A 181 3.50 -23.85 -6.81
CA GLU A 181 2.27 -24.38 -6.22
C GLU A 181 1.21 -23.27 -6.03
N SER A 182 1.58 -22.14 -5.46
CA SER A 182 0.71 -20.96 -5.32
C SER A 182 0.31 -20.34 -6.67
N SER A 183 1.07 -20.56 -7.73
CA SER A 183 0.73 -20.16 -9.10
C SER A 183 -0.56 -20.82 -9.61
N PHE A 184 -0.90 -22.03 -9.16
CA PHE A 184 -2.17 -22.69 -9.46
C PHE A 184 -3.35 -22.00 -8.76
N ALA A 185 -3.20 -21.61 -7.52
CA ALA A 185 -4.23 -20.89 -6.76
C ALA A 185 -4.51 -19.51 -7.35
N VAL A 186 -3.47 -18.77 -7.78
CA VAL A 186 -3.65 -17.51 -8.51
C VAL A 186 -4.48 -17.70 -9.77
N ARG A 187 -4.19 -18.71 -10.59
CA ARG A 187 -4.98 -19.01 -11.80
C ARG A 187 -6.42 -19.31 -11.49
N LYS A 188 -6.70 -20.00 -10.38
CA LYS A 188 -8.06 -20.39 -9.97
C LYS A 188 -8.89 -19.20 -9.46
N LEU A 189 -8.22 -18.14 -8.93
CA LEU A 189 -8.89 -16.93 -8.45
C LEU A 189 -9.15 -15.89 -9.55
N PHE A 190 -8.37 -15.90 -10.63
CA PHE A 190 -8.40 -14.87 -11.69
C PHE A 190 -8.82 -15.40 -13.06
N LEU A 191 -9.18 -16.67 -13.20
CA LEU A 191 -9.79 -17.29 -14.36
C LEU A 191 -11.19 -17.82 -14.04
#